data_51727dbc0131fdf758e04edef5aaf9cd
#
_entry.id   51727dbc0131fdf758e04edef5aaf9cd
#
_cell.length_a   1.000
_cell.length_b   1.000
_cell.length_c   1.000
_cell.angle_alpha   90.00
_cell.angle_beta   90.00
_cell.angle_gamma   90.00
#
_symmetry.space_group_name_H-M   'P 1'
#
loop_
_entity.id
_entity.type
_entity.pdbx_description
1 polymer ?
#
loop_
_entity_poly.entity_id
_entity_poly.type
_entity_poly.pdbx_seq_one_letter_code
_entity_poly.pdbx_strand_id
1 'polypeptide(L)'
;MGDGTRTTHLPRHLNCRRLQACDRRILRICEIEQNHLLIRDYVEVSALVFVLEGVVRVTSGMLVDKEIEAGHFFLISGGNGFYGKATVRASLLIAYLDAATALCEELTLRQLALYVERLPDERKRQAQIFPIAPLLEKELRVTWEVVESGQFCYYFQKAKLDILLLHLRVSYTEEQLALFFSPIINENTEFKDMVAHLYPHVANANELILKSGLSSSTFSRRFQKAYGVTVGAWLTLKRKESILKAIMTTNLSCKQIAESNYLTPNYLLHFCKRHFGKTPEEIREAQGLG
;
A
#
# COMPACT_ATOMS: atom_id res chain seq x y z
N MET A 1 -41.84 4.87 2.25
CA MET A 1 -41.56 5.64 3.46
C MET A 1 -40.87 4.67 4.44
N GLY A 2 -39.60 4.57 4.39
CA GLY A 2 -38.76 3.77 5.30
C GLY A 2 -37.79 4.74 5.97
N ASP A 3 -38.11 5.07 7.19
CA ASP A 3 -37.29 5.89 8.07
C ASP A 3 -36.01 5.13 8.45
N GLY A 4 -34.94 5.46 7.73
CA GLY A 4 -33.61 4.94 8.06
C GLY A 4 -33.13 5.60 9.34
N THR A 5 -33.26 4.89 10.45
CA THR A 5 -32.67 5.25 11.74
C THR A 5 -31.16 5.43 11.60
N ARG A 6 -30.77 6.66 11.25
CA ARG A 6 -29.37 7.12 11.37
C ARG A 6 -29.03 7.06 12.85
N THR A 7 -28.17 6.13 13.21
CA THR A 7 -27.69 5.96 14.57
C THR A 7 -27.07 7.25 15.09
N THR A 8 -27.65 7.80 16.15
CA THR A 8 -27.37 9.09 16.77
C THR A 8 -26.02 9.16 17.51
N HIS A 9 -25.10 8.22 17.29
CA HIS A 9 -23.79 8.17 17.97
C HIS A 9 -22.61 8.78 17.19
N LEU A 10 -22.86 9.28 15.96
CA LEU A 10 -21.85 9.90 15.10
C LEU A 10 -21.09 11.08 15.71
N PRO A 11 -21.72 12.03 16.45
CA PRO A 11 -21.02 13.23 16.91
C PRO A 11 -19.86 12.97 17.87
N ARG A 12 -19.89 11.90 18.68
CA ARG A 12 -18.81 11.58 19.62
C ARG A 12 -17.58 10.96 18.93
N HIS A 13 -17.79 10.23 17.84
CA HIS A 13 -16.69 9.67 17.04
C HIS A 13 -16.03 10.71 16.12
N LEU A 14 -16.78 11.70 15.63
CA LEU A 14 -16.24 12.80 14.82
C LEU A 14 -15.23 13.67 15.60
N ASN A 15 -15.35 13.72 16.94
CA ASN A 15 -14.43 14.42 17.83
C ASN A 15 -13.23 13.57 18.29
N CYS A 16 -13.09 12.33 17.81
CA CYS A 16 -11.91 11.52 18.09
C CYS A 16 -10.69 12.17 17.41
N ARG A 17 -9.74 12.67 18.20
CA ARG A 17 -8.51 13.33 17.69
C ARG A 17 -7.74 12.50 16.69
N ARG A 18 -7.88 11.16 16.72
CA ARG A 18 -7.27 10.25 15.76
C ARG A 18 -8.09 10.03 14.49
N LEU A 19 -9.39 10.35 14.48
CA LEU A 19 -10.17 10.37 13.23
C LEU A 19 -9.69 11.50 12.31
N GLN A 20 -9.35 12.64 12.90
CA GLN A 20 -8.84 13.82 12.18
C GLN A 20 -7.35 13.69 11.81
N ALA A 21 -6.57 12.91 12.59
CA ALA A 21 -5.13 12.74 12.38
C ALA A 21 -4.78 11.54 11.47
N CYS A 22 -5.74 10.68 11.10
CA CYS A 22 -5.47 9.44 10.38
C CYS A 22 -5.90 9.54 8.92
N ASP A 23 -5.04 10.15 8.12
CA ASP A 23 -5.10 10.12 6.65
C ASP A 23 -4.85 8.69 6.08
N ARG A 24 -4.45 7.75 6.94
CA ARG A 24 -4.18 6.35 6.55
C ARG A 24 -5.38 5.47 6.83
N ARG A 25 -6.12 5.16 5.79
CA ARG A 25 -7.14 4.11 5.85
C ARG A 25 -6.44 2.75 5.91
N ILE A 26 -6.76 1.95 6.94
CA ILE A 26 -6.27 0.56 7.08
C ILE A 26 -7.05 -0.36 6.16
N LEU A 27 -8.36 -0.14 6.03
CA LEU A 27 -9.26 -0.92 5.18
C LEU A 27 -9.86 -0.04 4.08
N ARG A 28 -9.95 -0.58 2.89
CA ARG A 28 -10.54 0.09 1.73
C ARG A 28 -11.31 -0.91 0.88
N ILE A 29 -12.49 -0.52 0.43
CA ILE A 29 -13.21 -1.19 -0.65
C ILE A 29 -12.90 -0.49 -1.97
N CYS A 30 -12.84 -1.26 -3.03
CA CYS A 30 -12.57 -0.78 -4.37
C CYS A 30 -13.44 -1.55 -5.36
N GLU A 31 -14.37 -0.87 -5.98
CA GLU A 31 -15.13 -1.37 -7.12
C GLU A 31 -14.44 -0.93 -8.40
N ILE A 32 -14.25 -1.84 -9.32
CA ILE A 32 -13.53 -1.61 -10.56
C ILE A 32 -14.41 -2.06 -11.72
N GLU A 33 -14.79 -1.11 -12.56
CA GLU A 33 -15.54 -1.42 -13.77
C GLU A 33 -14.70 -2.24 -14.76
N GLN A 34 -15.40 -3.02 -15.58
CA GLN A 34 -14.73 -3.84 -16.61
C GLN A 34 -13.77 -3.00 -17.47
N ASN A 35 -12.60 -3.52 -17.73
CA ASN A 35 -11.53 -2.89 -18.49
C ASN A 35 -10.90 -1.63 -17.86
N HIS A 36 -11.36 -1.22 -16.68
CA HIS A 36 -10.72 -0.13 -15.96
C HIS A 36 -9.33 -0.53 -15.45
N LEU A 37 -8.37 0.39 -15.60
CA LEU A 37 -6.98 0.21 -15.20
C LEU A 37 -6.71 0.86 -13.84
N LEU A 38 -6.11 0.10 -12.94
CA LEU A 38 -5.54 0.62 -11.69
C LEU A 38 -4.01 0.57 -11.82
N ILE A 39 -3.42 1.74 -11.88
CA ILE A 39 -1.96 1.87 -11.97
C ILE A 39 -1.46 2.59 -10.72
N ARG A 40 -0.44 2.01 -10.10
CA ARG A 40 0.35 2.62 -9.04
C ARG A 40 1.82 2.36 -9.36
N ASP A 41 2.55 3.38 -9.70
CA ASP A 41 3.99 3.24 -9.98
C ASP A 41 4.76 2.77 -8.74
N TYR A 42 4.18 3.00 -7.56
CA TYR A 42 4.74 2.59 -6.29
C TYR A 42 3.65 2.38 -5.23
N VAL A 43 3.71 1.25 -4.55
CA VAL A 43 2.87 0.93 -3.38
C VAL A 43 3.70 1.19 -2.13
N GLU A 44 3.31 2.16 -1.31
CA GLU A 44 4.08 2.56 -0.11
C GLU A 44 4.08 1.47 0.96
N VAL A 45 2.92 0.85 1.16
CA VAL A 45 2.65 -0.07 2.25
C VAL A 45 2.14 -1.38 1.67
N SER A 46 2.61 -2.50 2.19
CA SER A 46 2.12 -3.82 1.80
C SER A 46 0.62 -3.94 2.07
N ALA A 47 -0.08 -4.68 1.22
CA ALA A 47 -1.52 -4.85 1.34
C ALA A 47 -1.97 -6.27 1.01
N LEU A 48 -2.94 -6.76 1.78
CA LEU A 48 -3.75 -7.92 1.42
C LEU A 48 -4.89 -7.44 0.51
N VAL A 49 -5.10 -8.12 -0.59
CA VAL A 49 -6.18 -7.83 -1.54
C VAL A 49 -7.06 -9.06 -1.66
N PHE A 50 -8.31 -8.94 -1.26
CA PHE A 50 -9.33 -9.97 -1.36
C PHE A 50 -10.24 -9.66 -2.55
N VAL A 51 -10.35 -10.60 -3.49
CA VAL A 51 -11.27 -10.50 -4.63
C VAL A 51 -12.58 -11.12 -4.20
N LEU A 52 -13.59 -10.28 -3.92
CA LEU A 52 -14.90 -10.75 -3.45
C LEU A 52 -15.83 -11.05 -4.62
N GLU A 53 -15.71 -10.28 -5.71
CA GLU A 53 -16.48 -10.46 -6.93
C GLU A 53 -15.64 -10.17 -8.16
N GLY A 54 -15.98 -10.77 -9.29
CA GLY A 54 -15.36 -10.52 -10.58
C GLY A 54 -13.98 -11.16 -10.76
N VAL A 55 -13.22 -10.59 -11.69
CA VAL A 55 -11.90 -11.09 -12.08
C VAL A 55 -10.95 -9.93 -12.33
N VAL A 56 -9.75 -9.99 -11.74
CA VAL A 56 -8.71 -8.99 -11.92
C VAL A 56 -7.43 -9.61 -12.47
N ARG A 57 -6.82 -8.95 -13.42
CA ARG A 57 -5.49 -9.29 -13.94
C ARG A 57 -4.47 -8.35 -13.31
N VAL A 58 -3.43 -8.92 -12.68
CA VAL A 58 -2.52 -8.19 -11.81
C VAL A 58 -1.05 -8.44 -12.20
N THR A 59 -0.28 -7.35 -12.15
CA THR A 59 1.20 -7.40 -12.18
C THR A 59 1.73 -6.58 -11.01
N SER A 60 2.40 -7.23 -10.06
CA SER A 60 3.10 -6.60 -8.93
C SER A 60 4.10 -7.57 -8.31
N GLY A 61 5.35 -7.18 -8.22
CA GLY A 61 6.39 -8.06 -7.67
C GLY A 61 6.48 -9.39 -8.40
N MET A 62 6.19 -10.49 -7.70
CA MET A 62 6.21 -11.85 -8.28
C MET A 62 4.91 -12.22 -9.03
N LEU A 63 3.85 -11.43 -8.88
CA LEU A 63 2.63 -11.56 -9.67
C LEU A 63 2.89 -10.91 -11.03
N VAL A 64 3.10 -11.70 -12.08
CA VAL A 64 3.30 -11.19 -13.43
C VAL A 64 2.14 -11.67 -14.30
N ASP A 65 1.30 -10.72 -14.73
CA ASP A 65 0.13 -10.95 -15.60
C ASP A 65 -0.79 -12.10 -15.11
N LYS A 66 -1.02 -12.12 -13.77
CA LYS A 66 -1.85 -13.16 -13.15
C LYS A 66 -3.31 -12.75 -13.13
N GLU A 67 -4.16 -13.66 -13.63
CA GLU A 67 -5.61 -13.54 -13.49
C GLU A 67 -6.06 -14.15 -12.17
N ILE A 68 -6.84 -13.38 -11.39
CA ILE A 68 -7.28 -13.74 -10.05
C ILE A 68 -8.80 -13.54 -9.99
N GLU A 69 -9.49 -14.64 -9.75
CA GLU A 69 -10.95 -14.70 -9.68
C GLU A 69 -11.47 -14.42 -8.26
N ALA A 70 -12.75 -14.12 -8.17
CA ALA A 70 -13.47 -14.04 -6.91
C ALA A 70 -13.22 -15.29 -6.03
N GLY A 71 -13.23 -15.10 -4.72
CA GLY A 71 -12.91 -16.17 -3.76
C GLY A 71 -11.43 -16.43 -3.56
N HIS A 72 -10.56 -15.56 -4.08
CA HIS A 72 -9.12 -15.61 -3.87
C HIS A 72 -8.57 -14.32 -3.27
N PHE A 73 -7.39 -14.41 -2.66
CA PHE A 73 -6.66 -13.25 -2.16
C PHE A 73 -5.16 -13.38 -2.45
N PHE A 74 -4.51 -12.23 -2.48
CA PHE A 74 -3.09 -12.11 -2.77
C PHE A 74 -2.46 -10.95 -2.00
N LEU A 75 -1.12 -10.93 -1.97
CA LEU A 75 -0.33 -9.92 -1.30
C LEU A 75 0.33 -8.99 -2.31
N ILE A 76 0.20 -7.69 -2.10
CA ILE A 76 1.01 -6.67 -2.74
C ILE A 76 2.07 -6.23 -1.73
N SER A 77 3.35 -6.44 -2.04
CA SER A 77 4.42 -5.97 -1.16
C SER A 77 4.77 -4.51 -1.42
N GLY A 78 4.95 -3.75 -0.34
CA GLY A 78 5.42 -2.38 -0.41
C GLY A 78 6.76 -2.28 -1.16
N GLY A 79 7.00 -1.14 -1.79
CA GLY A 79 8.20 -0.91 -2.58
C GLY A 79 8.10 -1.30 -4.06
N ASN A 80 7.04 -1.99 -4.47
CA ASN A 80 6.82 -2.41 -5.85
C ASN A 80 5.77 -1.53 -6.54
N GLY A 81 5.83 -1.46 -7.87
CA GLY A 81 4.73 -0.95 -8.69
C GLY A 81 3.56 -1.94 -8.66
N PHE A 82 2.37 -1.42 -8.93
CA PHE A 82 1.16 -2.20 -9.08
C PHE A 82 0.46 -1.82 -10.38
N TYR A 83 0.14 -2.81 -11.17
CA TYR A 83 -0.70 -2.71 -12.35
C TYR A 83 -1.84 -3.71 -12.23
N GLY A 84 -3.07 -3.23 -12.26
CA GLY A 84 -4.26 -4.05 -12.18
C GLY A 84 -5.28 -3.66 -13.26
N LYS A 85 -5.96 -4.65 -13.83
CA LYS A 85 -7.07 -4.47 -14.77
C LYS A 85 -8.20 -5.41 -14.40
N ALA A 86 -9.41 -4.90 -14.24
CA ALA A 86 -10.58 -5.77 -14.12
C ALA A 86 -10.95 -6.31 -15.52
N THR A 87 -10.92 -7.62 -15.69
CA THR A 87 -11.40 -8.30 -16.92
C THR A 87 -12.90 -8.48 -16.89
N VAL A 88 -13.46 -8.59 -15.69
CA VAL A 88 -14.88 -8.51 -15.38
C VAL A 88 -15.01 -7.50 -14.23
N ARG A 89 -16.14 -6.76 -14.13
CA ARG A 89 -16.38 -5.86 -12.97
C ARG A 89 -16.03 -6.60 -11.69
N ALA A 90 -15.22 -5.96 -10.85
CA ALA A 90 -14.67 -6.59 -9.67
C ALA A 90 -14.86 -5.75 -8.41
N SER A 91 -15.12 -6.44 -7.29
CA SER A 91 -15.22 -5.86 -5.96
C SER A 91 -14.06 -6.38 -5.10
N LEU A 92 -13.21 -5.45 -4.64
CA LEU A 92 -12.01 -5.76 -3.86
C LEU A 92 -12.09 -5.17 -2.46
N LEU A 93 -11.71 -5.95 -1.45
CA LEU A 93 -11.39 -5.43 -0.13
C LEU A 93 -9.88 -5.42 0.04
N ILE A 94 -9.33 -4.27 0.40
CA ILE A 94 -7.89 -4.05 0.55
C ILE A 94 -7.60 -3.75 2.02
N ALA A 95 -6.70 -4.54 2.61
CA ALA A 95 -6.24 -4.35 3.98
C ALA A 95 -4.75 -4.01 3.99
N TYR A 96 -4.42 -2.77 4.40
CA TYR A 96 -3.04 -2.30 4.45
C TYR A 96 -2.34 -2.81 5.70
N LEU A 97 -1.12 -3.33 5.52
CA LEU A 97 -0.28 -3.89 6.56
C LEU A 97 0.78 -2.87 6.97
N ASP A 98 1.02 -2.71 8.26
CA ASP A 98 2.12 -1.90 8.78
C ASP A 98 3.28 -2.78 9.31
N ALA A 99 4.36 -2.14 9.75
CA ALA A 99 5.51 -2.85 10.30
C ALA A 99 5.21 -3.62 11.61
N ALA A 100 4.15 -3.22 12.31
CA ALA A 100 3.71 -3.86 13.55
C ALA A 100 2.68 -4.97 13.31
N THR A 101 2.38 -5.30 12.04
CA THR A 101 1.40 -6.32 11.69
C THR A 101 1.85 -7.69 12.19
N ALA A 102 1.00 -8.35 12.96
CA ALA A 102 1.18 -9.71 13.44
C ALA A 102 -0.12 -10.51 13.23
N LEU A 103 -0.01 -11.80 12.95
CA LEU A 103 -1.19 -12.66 12.83
C LEU A 103 -1.81 -12.94 14.21
N CYS A 104 -0.96 -13.06 15.22
CA CYS A 104 -1.31 -13.09 16.63
C CYS A 104 -0.04 -12.81 17.46
N GLU A 105 -0.15 -12.74 18.78
CA GLU A 105 1.00 -12.51 19.68
C GLU A 105 2.10 -13.58 19.52
N GLU A 106 1.71 -14.83 19.25
CA GLU A 106 2.62 -15.96 19.08
C GLU A 106 3.10 -16.18 17.64
N LEU A 107 2.47 -15.55 16.64
CA LEU A 107 2.84 -15.70 15.23
C LEU A 107 2.97 -14.34 14.54
N THR A 108 4.10 -13.73 14.73
CA THR A 108 4.51 -12.50 14.07
C THR A 108 5.13 -12.80 12.70
N LEU A 109 5.25 -11.78 11.85
CA LEU A 109 6.00 -11.91 10.59
C LEU A 109 7.46 -12.34 10.81
N ARG A 110 8.05 -11.95 11.95
CA ARG A 110 9.41 -12.37 12.33
C ARG A 110 9.49 -13.86 12.64
N GLN A 111 8.48 -14.44 13.29
CA GLN A 111 8.45 -15.88 13.55
C GLN A 111 8.22 -16.65 12.25
N LEU A 112 7.35 -16.15 11.34
CA LEU A 112 7.22 -16.72 10.01
C LEU A 112 8.53 -16.69 9.21
N ALA A 113 9.41 -15.73 9.44
CA ALA A 113 10.72 -15.68 8.78
C ALA A 113 11.55 -16.95 9.01
N LEU A 114 11.46 -17.52 10.20
CA LEU A 114 12.16 -18.78 10.52
C LEU A 114 11.65 -19.97 9.70
N TYR A 115 10.37 -19.96 9.32
CA TYR A 115 9.82 -20.95 8.39
C TYR A 115 10.26 -20.67 6.96
N VAL A 116 10.27 -19.40 6.54
CA VAL A 116 10.71 -18.99 5.20
C VAL A 116 12.16 -19.41 4.95
N GLU A 117 13.05 -19.29 5.93
CA GLU A 117 14.44 -19.69 5.80
C GLU A 117 14.61 -21.19 5.46
N ARG A 118 13.71 -22.03 5.95
CA ARG A 118 13.71 -23.49 5.72
C ARG A 118 13.09 -23.91 4.40
N LEU A 119 12.39 -22.99 3.71
CA LEU A 119 11.72 -23.29 2.45
C LEU A 119 12.70 -23.29 1.27
N PRO A 120 12.52 -24.16 0.28
CA PRO A 120 13.29 -24.12 -0.97
C PRO A 120 13.12 -22.77 -1.68
N ASP A 121 14.21 -22.24 -2.24
CA ASP A 121 14.20 -20.93 -2.92
C ASP A 121 13.25 -20.86 -4.12
N GLU A 122 13.03 -21.99 -4.80
CA GLU A 122 12.05 -22.09 -5.89
C GLU A 122 10.64 -21.79 -5.42
N ARG A 123 10.25 -22.28 -4.24
CA ARG A 123 8.91 -22.02 -3.64
C ARG A 123 8.76 -20.55 -3.20
N LYS A 124 9.83 -19.95 -2.68
CA LYS A 124 9.84 -18.53 -2.26
C LYS A 124 9.64 -17.57 -3.42
N ARG A 125 9.99 -17.99 -4.65
CA ARG A 125 9.91 -17.17 -5.87
C ARG A 125 8.59 -17.32 -6.61
N GLN A 126 7.67 -18.14 -6.11
CA GLN A 126 6.36 -18.33 -6.73
C GLN A 126 5.36 -17.31 -6.18
N ALA A 127 4.58 -16.74 -7.09
CA ALA A 127 3.45 -15.90 -6.71
C ALA A 127 2.41 -16.71 -5.92
N GLN A 128 2.06 -16.22 -4.76
CA GLN A 128 1.12 -16.90 -3.87
C GLN A 128 -0.27 -16.25 -4.01
N ILE A 129 -1.21 -17.02 -4.53
CA ILE A 129 -2.63 -16.68 -4.60
C ILE A 129 -3.36 -17.78 -3.84
N PHE A 130 -4.10 -17.40 -2.80
CA PHE A 130 -4.78 -18.38 -1.95
C PHE A 130 -6.29 -18.26 -2.09
N PRO A 131 -7.02 -19.40 -2.03
CA PRO A 131 -8.48 -19.37 -1.93
C PRO A 131 -8.89 -18.79 -0.58
N ILE A 132 -9.97 -18.02 -0.54
CA ILE A 132 -10.56 -17.49 0.70
C ILE A 132 -11.27 -18.62 1.43
N ALA A 133 -10.85 -18.91 2.65
CA ALA A 133 -11.49 -19.92 3.49
C ALA A 133 -12.93 -19.48 3.87
N PRO A 134 -13.89 -20.42 4.03
CA PRO A 134 -15.30 -20.08 4.26
C PRO A 134 -15.57 -19.19 5.48
N LEU A 135 -14.78 -19.35 6.55
CA LEU A 135 -14.91 -18.52 7.74
C LEU A 135 -14.39 -17.10 7.50
N LEU A 136 -13.27 -16.98 6.78
CA LEU A 136 -12.71 -15.69 6.37
C LEU A 136 -13.65 -14.96 5.41
N GLU A 137 -14.31 -15.67 4.49
CA GLU A 137 -15.28 -15.07 3.56
C GLU A 137 -16.45 -14.38 4.29
N LYS A 138 -17.00 -15.03 5.32
CA LYS A 138 -18.06 -14.43 6.14
C LYS A 138 -17.60 -13.13 6.80
N GLU A 139 -16.40 -13.14 7.37
CA GLU A 139 -15.83 -11.94 8.02
C GLU A 139 -15.55 -10.83 7.01
N LEU A 140 -15.08 -11.16 5.80
CA LEU A 140 -14.87 -10.19 4.73
C LEU A 140 -16.16 -9.52 4.28
N ARG A 141 -17.29 -10.25 4.18
CA ARG A 141 -18.62 -9.68 3.86
C ARG A 141 -19.08 -8.70 4.94
N VAL A 142 -18.97 -9.08 6.21
CA VAL A 142 -19.29 -8.17 7.33
C VAL A 142 -18.37 -6.95 7.33
N THR A 143 -17.09 -7.15 7.04
CA THR A 143 -16.12 -6.04 6.97
C THR A 143 -16.43 -5.11 5.80
N TRP A 144 -16.86 -5.63 4.65
CA TRP A 144 -17.31 -4.85 3.50
C TRP A 144 -18.46 -3.91 3.88
N GLU A 145 -19.55 -4.44 4.45
CA GLU A 145 -20.73 -3.67 4.87
C GLU A 145 -20.34 -2.51 5.80
N VAL A 146 -19.44 -2.78 6.74
CA VAL A 146 -18.95 -1.77 7.67
C VAL A 146 -18.12 -0.69 6.95
N VAL A 147 -17.20 -1.08 6.06
CA VAL A 147 -16.38 -0.13 5.32
C VAL A 147 -17.26 0.72 4.38
N GLU A 148 -18.24 0.12 3.72
CA GLU A 148 -19.19 0.78 2.85
C GLU A 148 -20.05 1.80 3.59
N SER A 149 -20.45 1.52 4.83
CA SER A 149 -21.21 2.46 5.65
C SER A 149 -20.46 3.78 5.94
N GLY A 150 -19.14 3.79 5.77
CA GLY A 150 -18.29 4.96 6.03
C GLY A 150 -18.20 5.36 7.53
N GLN A 151 -18.83 4.60 8.43
CA GLN A 151 -19.00 4.92 9.84
C GLN A 151 -18.00 4.15 10.73
N PHE A 152 -16.70 4.32 10.50
CA PHE A 152 -15.72 3.59 11.29
C PHE A 152 -14.48 4.46 11.59
N CYS A 153 -13.99 4.34 12.83
CA CYS A 153 -12.78 5.03 13.26
C CYS A 153 -11.54 4.17 13.04
N TYR A 154 -10.36 4.75 13.22
CA TYR A 154 -9.08 4.06 13.12
C TYR A 154 -9.02 2.78 13.98
N TYR A 155 -9.46 2.87 15.25
CA TYR A 155 -9.44 1.71 16.14
C TYR A 155 -10.32 0.58 15.66
N PHE A 156 -11.48 0.90 15.08
CA PHE A 156 -12.36 -0.09 14.50
C PHE A 156 -11.70 -0.77 13.29
N GLN A 157 -11.09 0.00 12.39
CA GLN A 157 -10.36 -0.55 11.25
C GLN A 157 -9.21 -1.46 11.71
N LYS A 158 -8.47 -1.04 12.75
CA LYS A 158 -7.37 -1.83 13.32
C LYS A 158 -7.89 -3.15 13.90
N ALA A 159 -8.97 -3.11 14.69
CA ALA A 159 -9.60 -4.31 15.25
C ALA A 159 -10.09 -5.26 14.14
N LYS A 160 -10.69 -4.72 13.08
CA LYS A 160 -11.09 -5.53 11.91
C LYS A 160 -9.91 -6.16 11.19
N LEU A 161 -8.82 -5.43 11.00
CA LEU A 161 -7.59 -5.99 10.45
C LEU A 161 -7.08 -7.13 11.33
N ASP A 162 -7.02 -6.95 12.64
CA ASP A 162 -6.55 -7.98 13.58
C ASP A 162 -7.45 -9.23 13.51
N ILE A 163 -8.76 -9.07 13.40
CA ILE A 163 -9.71 -10.18 13.20
C ILE A 163 -9.44 -10.90 11.87
N LEU A 164 -9.24 -10.18 10.76
CA LEU A 164 -8.90 -10.78 9.47
C LEU A 164 -7.60 -11.59 9.54
N LEU A 165 -6.58 -11.07 10.23
CA LEU A 165 -5.30 -11.76 10.42
C LEU A 165 -5.44 -13.02 11.29
N LEU A 166 -6.29 -12.97 12.34
CA LEU A 166 -6.62 -14.16 13.14
C LEU A 166 -7.36 -15.22 12.31
N HIS A 167 -8.25 -14.82 11.41
CA HIS A 167 -8.89 -15.77 10.48
C HIS A 167 -7.86 -16.42 9.54
N LEU A 168 -6.87 -15.67 9.06
CA LEU A 168 -5.76 -16.27 8.30
C LEU A 168 -5.01 -17.29 9.15
N ARG A 169 -4.69 -16.96 10.40
CA ARG A 169 -3.99 -17.86 11.33
C ARG A 169 -4.73 -19.18 11.58
N VAL A 170 -6.06 -19.12 11.67
CA VAL A 170 -6.90 -20.31 11.92
C VAL A 170 -7.12 -21.13 10.66
N SER A 171 -7.18 -20.51 9.48
CA SER A 171 -7.58 -21.14 8.23
C SER A 171 -6.44 -21.74 7.41
N TYR A 172 -5.21 -21.31 7.66
CA TYR A 172 -4.03 -21.73 6.87
C TYR A 172 -2.90 -22.22 7.78
N THR A 173 -2.11 -23.17 7.26
CA THR A 173 -0.93 -23.69 8.01
C THR A 173 0.17 -22.65 8.09
N GLU A 174 1.07 -22.81 9.05
CA GLU A 174 2.23 -21.91 9.20
C GLU A 174 3.11 -21.89 7.95
N GLU A 175 3.29 -23.05 7.30
CA GLU A 175 4.03 -23.13 6.03
C GLU A 175 3.34 -22.33 4.92
N GLN A 176 2.01 -22.44 4.80
CA GLN A 176 1.23 -21.66 3.82
C GLN A 176 1.34 -20.16 4.11
N LEU A 177 1.21 -19.75 5.37
CA LEU A 177 1.35 -18.36 5.78
C LEU A 177 2.79 -17.85 5.55
N ALA A 178 3.80 -18.66 5.85
CA ALA A 178 5.20 -18.31 5.59
C ALA A 178 5.46 -18.08 4.09
N LEU A 179 4.95 -18.97 3.24
CA LEU A 179 5.01 -18.80 1.78
C LEU A 179 4.27 -17.55 1.31
N PHE A 180 3.06 -17.35 1.81
CA PHE A 180 2.21 -16.21 1.43
C PHE A 180 2.84 -14.87 1.80
N PHE A 181 3.36 -14.75 3.02
CA PHE A 181 4.01 -13.54 3.50
C PHE A 181 5.49 -13.43 3.12
N SER A 182 6.09 -14.44 2.47
CA SER A 182 7.51 -14.44 2.10
C SER A 182 7.97 -13.18 1.34
N PRO A 183 7.15 -12.54 0.48
CA PRO A 183 7.56 -11.32 -0.21
C PRO A 183 7.80 -10.12 0.72
N ILE A 184 7.23 -10.14 1.92
CA ILE A 184 7.38 -9.06 2.90
C ILE A 184 8.23 -9.43 4.11
N ILE A 185 8.52 -10.72 4.30
CA ILE A 185 9.32 -11.28 5.42
C ILE A 185 10.83 -11.35 5.10
N ASN A 186 11.33 -10.75 4.09
CA ASN A 186 12.75 -10.85 3.79
C ASN A 186 13.60 -9.94 4.72
N GLU A 187 14.91 -10.19 4.78
CA GLU A 187 15.93 -9.42 5.54
C GLU A 187 15.91 -7.91 5.28
N ASN A 188 15.10 -7.47 4.29
CA ASN A 188 15.00 -6.08 3.89
C ASN A 188 13.84 -5.34 4.53
N THR A 189 12.97 -5.99 5.33
CA THR A 189 11.80 -5.32 5.95
C THR A 189 12.26 -4.21 6.89
N GLU A 190 13.19 -4.50 7.82
CA GLU A 190 13.76 -3.48 8.70
C GLU A 190 14.45 -2.36 7.93
N PHE A 191 15.12 -2.71 6.82
CA PHE A 191 15.78 -1.73 5.97
C PHE A 191 14.76 -0.86 5.22
N LYS A 192 13.68 -1.44 4.70
CA LYS A 192 12.58 -0.70 4.06
C LYS A 192 11.87 0.23 5.04
N ASP A 193 11.62 -0.23 6.26
CA ASP A 193 11.01 0.58 7.31
C ASP A 193 11.91 1.74 7.72
N MET A 194 13.21 1.50 7.86
CA MET A 194 14.20 2.55 8.09
C MET A 194 14.19 3.57 6.94
N VAL A 195 14.22 3.13 5.70
CA VAL A 195 14.17 4.02 4.52
C VAL A 195 12.87 4.81 4.48
N ALA A 196 11.73 4.18 4.72
CA ALA A 196 10.42 4.84 4.75
C ALA A 196 10.32 5.90 5.85
N HIS A 197 10.92 5.64 7.01
CA HIS A 197 11.00 6.60 8.11
C HIS A 197 11.91 7.79 7.79
N LEU A 198 13.06 7.54 7.18
CA LEU A 198 14.05 8.59 6.87
C LEU A 198 13.67 9.43 5.64
N TYR A 199 13.03 8.82 4.64
CA TYR A 199 12.75 9.43 3.35
C TYR A 199 12.05 10.80 3.42
N PRO A 200 11.00 11.02 4.24
CA PRO A 200 10.31 12.31 4.29
C PRO A 200 11.19 13.48 4.79
N HIS A 201 12.36 13.17 5.36
CA HIS A 201 13.23 14.12 6.03
C HIS A 201 14.57 14.33 5.30
N VAL A 202 14.65 13.96 4.02
CA VAL A 202 15.89 14.07 3.23
C VAL A 202 15.65 14.69 1.87
N ALA A 203 16.58 15.56 1.46
CA ALA A 203 16.55 16.21 0.16
C ALA A 203 17.17 15.35 -0.96
N ASN A 204 18.08 14.42 -0.64
CA ASN A 204 18.86 13.68 -1.65
C ASN A 204 19.36 12.33 -1.13
N ALA A 205 19.94 11.54 -2.04
CA ALA A 205 20.46 10.21 -1.74
C ALA A 205 21.58 10.20 -0.70
N ASN A 206 22.45 11.20 -0.72
CA ASN A 206 23.57 11.28 0.23
C ASN A 206 23.08 11.51 1.66
N GLU A 207 22.08 12.37 1.83
CA GLU A 207 21.46 12.58 3.14
C GLU A 207 20.74 11.33 3.66
N LEU A 208 20.05 10.59 2.76
CA LEU A 208 19.40 9.35 3.12
C LEU A 208 20.42 8.30 3.60
N ILE A 209 21.52 8.17 2.87
CA ILE A 209 22.63 7.29 3.24
C ILE A 209 23.24 7.72 4.58
N LEU A 210 23.53 8.99 4.75
CA LEU A 210 24.13 9.53 5.98
C LEU A 210 23.23 9.26 7.20
N LYS A 211 21.94 9.58 7.09
CA LYS A 211 20.97 9.34 8.19
C LYS A 211 20.73 7.88 8.49
N SER A 212 20.98 6.97 7.56
CA SER A 212 20.85 5.54 7.79
C SER A 212 21.93 4.94 8.71
N GLY A 213 23.04 5.66 8.93
CA GLY A 213 24.18 5.17 9.68
C GLY A 213 24.99 4.06 8.97
N LEU A 214 24.64 3.72 7.72
CA LEU A 214 25.33 2.69 6.93
C LEU A 214 26.38 3.32 6.01
N SER A 215 27.41 2.55 5.65
CA SER A 215 28.33 2.96 4.59
C SER A 215 27.58 3.05 3.24
N SER A 216 28.03 3.94 2.35
CA SER A 216 27.40 4.16 1.05
C SER A 216 27.31 2.87 0.21
N SER A 217 28.34 2.05 0.22
CA SER A 217 28.35 0.76 -0.49
C SER A 217 27.37 -0.25 0.11
N THR A 218 27.30 -0.34 1.43
CA THR A 218 26.36 -1.24 2.15
C THR A 218 24.93 -0.79 1.91
N PHE A 219 24.65 0.51 2.04
CA PHE A 219 23.32 1.07 1.81
C PHE A 219 22.86 0.81 0.37
N SER A 220 23.68 1.17 -0.62
CA SER A 220 23.33 1.02 -2.04
C SER A 220 23.08 -0.43 -2.43
N ARG A 221 23.87 -1.37 -1.93
CA ARG A 221 23.69 -2.81 -2.15
C ARG A 221 22.39 -3.32 -1.52
N ARG A 222 22.11 -2.95 -0.25
CA ARG A 222 20.87 -3.32 0.44
C ARG A 222 19.66 -2.66 -0.24
N PHE A 223 19.81 -1.41 -0.68
CA PHE A 223 18.76 -0.68 -1.36
C PHE A 223 18.40 -1.33 -2.69
N GLN A 224 19.40 -1.66 -3.51
CA GLN A 224 19.19 -2.37 -4.77
C GLN A 224 18.52 -3.74 -4.55
N LYS A 225 18.93 -4.48 -3.50
CA LYS A 225 18.29 -5.76 -3.13
C LYS A 225 16.83 -5.56 -2.67
N ALA A 226 16.54 -4.48 -1.93
CA ALA A 226 15.23 -4.22 -1.34
C ALA A 226 14.21 -3.62 -2.31
N TYR A 227 14.66 -2.74 -3.21
CA TYR A 227 13.81 -1.94 -4.08
C TYR A 227 13.98 -2.24 -5.57
N GLY A 228 14.98 -2.99 -5.98
CA GLY A 228 15.25 -3.32 -7.38
C GLY A 228 15.80 -2.18 -8.23
N VAL A 229 15.93 -0.98 -7.66
CA VAL A 229 16.37 0.25 -8.33
C VAL A 229 17.41 1.00 -7.51
N THR A 230 18.11 1.96 -8.12
CA THR A 230 19.06 2.82 -7.40
C THR A 230 18.33 3.81 -6.49
N VAL A 231 19.00 4.27 -5.41
CA VAL A 231 18.46 5.27 -4.48
C VAL A 231 18.00 6.53 -5.20
N GLY A 232 18.81 7.03 -6.14
CA GLY A 232 18.50 8.24 -6.91
C GLY A 232 17.26 8.08 -7.79
N ALA A 233 17.14 6.94 -8.47
CA ALA A 233 15.97 6.63 -9.30
C ALA A 233 14.69 6.53 -8.43
N TRP A 234 14.78 5.88 -7.29
CA TRP A 234 13.66 5.75 -6.35
C TRP A 234 13.23 7.11 -5.76
N LEU A 235 14.18 7.94 -5.32
CA LEU A 235 13.88 9.28 -4.83
C LEU A 235 13.23 10.16 -5.91
N THR A 236 13.68 10.02 -7.16
CA THR A 236 13.05 10.73 -8.29
C THR A 236 11.60 10.27 -8.49
N LEU A 237 11.33 8.99 -8.39
CA LEU A 237 9.98 8.44 -8.46
C LEU A 237 9.10 8.98 -7.33
N LYS A 238 9.59 8.93 -6.10
CA LYS A 238 8.88 9.47 -4.92
C LYS A 238 8.58 10.96 -5.04
N ARG A 239 9.51 11.71 -5.58
CA ARG A 239 9.32 13.14 -5.82
C ARG A 239 8.26 13.41 -6.89
N LYS A 240 8.22 12.61 -7.97
CA LYS A 240 7.15 12.67 -8.97
C LYS A 240 5.78 12.45 -8.34
N GLU A 241 5.64 11.41 -7.53
CA GLU A 241 4.38 11.08 -6.83
C GLU A 241 3.94 12.23 -5.91
N SER A 242 4.84 12.74 -5.07
CA SER A 242 4.57 13.82 -4.14
C SER A 242 4.14 15.11 -4.85
N ILE A 243 4.87 15.52 -5.89
CA ILE A 243 4.57 16.72 -6.66
C ILE A 243 3.22 16.56 -7.39
N LEU A 244 3.01 15.46 -8.08
CA LEU A 244 1.76 15.23 -8.81
C LEU A 244 0.57 15.20 -7.87
N LYS A 245 0.68 14.51 -6.73
CA LYS A 245 -0.33 14.49 -5.68
C LYS A 245 -0.63 15.91 -5.20
N ALA A 246 0.39 16.70 -4.85
CA ALA A 246 0.21 18.06 -4.36
C ALA A 246 -0.49 18.96 -5.40
N ILE A 247 -0.10 18.87 -6.68
CA ILE A 247 -0.72 19.63 -7.76
C ILE A 247 -2.21 19.26 -7.92
N MET A 248 -2.54 17.96 -7.83
CA MET A 248 -3.87 17.45 -8.14
C MET A 248 -4.86 17.49 -6.96
N THR A 249 -4.36 17.48 -5.72
CA THR A 249 -5.24 17.30 -4.53
C THR A 249 -5.18 18.46 -3.55
N THR A 250 -4.36 19.48 -3.81
CA THR A 250 -4.22 20.63 -2.89
C THR A 250 -4.21 21.97 -3.65
N ASN A 251 -4.50 23.04 -2.93
CA ASN A 251 -4.40 24.41 -3.43
C ASN A 251 -3.04 25.07 -3.11
N LEU A 252 -2.00 24.27 -2.83
CA LEU A 252 -0.66 24.78 -2.56
C LEU A 252 -0.10 25.52 -3.77
N SER A 253 0.55 26.67 -3.53
CA SER A 253 1.25 27.39 -4.58
C SER A 253 2.47 26.60 -5.08
N CYS A 254 2.93 26.88 -6.30
CA CYS A 254 4.15 26.26 -6.85
C CYS A 254 5.37 26.43 -5.92
N LYS A 255 5.45 27.57 -5.21
CA LYS A 255 6.48 27.80 -4.21
C LYS A 255 6.40 26.83 -3.04
N GLN A 256 5.21 26.63 -2.47
CA GLN A 256 4.98 25.69 -1.37
C GLN A 256 5.23 24.24 -1.78
N ILE A 257 4.79 23.84 -2.99
CA ILE A 257 5.05 22.52 -3.54
C ILE A 257 6.56 22.29 -3.74
N ALA A 258 7.28 23.29 -4.24
CA ALA A 258 8.73 23.19 -4.39
C ALA A 258 9.42 23.03 -3.03
N GLU A 259 9.11 23.88 -2.05
CA GLU A 259 9.67 23.84 -0.70
C GLU A 259 9.43 22.49 0.00
N SER A 260 8.18 21.95 -0.07
CA SER A 260 7.85 20.66 0.53
C SER A 260 8.55 19.47 -0.14
N ASN A 261 9.10 19.64 -1.34
CA ASN A 261 9.86 18.64 -2.08
C ASN A 261 11.36 18.93 -2.14
N TYR A 262 11.86 19.87 -1.32
CA TYR A 262 13.27 20.30 -1.30
C TYR A 262 13.78 20.81 -2.65
N LEU A 263 12.92 21.53 -3.40
CA LEU A 263 13.22 22.10 -4.70
C LEU A 263 13.10 23.62 -4.68
N THR A 264 13.75 24.26 -5.65
CA THR A 264 13.44 25.66 -5.98
C THR A 264 12.22 25.72 -6.91
N PRO A 265 11.46 26.84 -6.92
CA PRO A 265 10.32 27.00 -7.84
C PRO A 265 10.69 26.81 -9.32
N ASN A 266 11.82 27.34 -9.73
CA ASN A 266 12.32 27.17 -11.11
C ASN A 266 12.63 25.70 -11.43
N TYR A 267 13.24 24.99 -10.48
CA TYR A 267 13.53 23.58 -10.68
C TYR A 267 12.25 22.75 -10.72
N LEU A 268 11.21 23.08 -9.93
CA LEU A 268 9.90 22.44 -10.00
C LEU A 268 9.29 22.54 -11.41
N LEU A 269 9.34 23.72 -12.04
CA LEU A 269 8.85 23.91 -13.41
C LEU A 269 9.58 23.00 -14.41
N HIS A 270 10.91 22.99 -14.35
CA HIS A 270 11.73 22.12 -15.19
C HIS A 270 11.47 20.63 -14.91
N PHE A 271 11.30 20.27 -13.65
CA PHE A 271 10.98 18.90 -13.22
C PHE A 271 9.64 18.45 -13.79
N CYS A 272 8.59 19.28 -13.68
CA CYS A 272 7.26 18.95 -14.21
C CYS A 272 7.29 18.83 -15.73
N LYS A 273 7.91 19.76 -16.46
CA LYS A 273 8.07 19.66 -17.92
C LYS A 273 8.81 18.38 -18.33
N ARG A 274 9.91 18.06 -17.64
CA ARG A 274 10.73 16.87 -17.96
C ARG A 274 10.02 15.57 -17.70
N HIS A 275 9.24 15.47 -16.61
CA HIS A 275 8.69 14.21 -16.14
C HIS A 275 7.21 14.00 -16.45
N PHE A 276 6.45 15.08 -16.66
CA PHE A 276 5.02 15.04 -16.96
C PHE A 276 4.67 15.70 -18.30
N GLY A 277 5.64 16.32 -18.97
CA GLY A 277 5.43 17.03 -20.24
C GLY A 277 4.68 18.36 -20.13
N LYS A 278 4.29 18.77 -18.91
CA LYS A 278 3.44 19.93 -18.61
C LYS A 278 3.96 20.72 -17.43
N THR A 279 3.58 22.01 -17.33
CA THR A 279 3.81 22.81 -16.13
C THR A 279 2.85 22.41 -15.00
N PRO A 280 3.10 22.79 -13.74
CA PRO A 280 2.14 22.58 -12.64
C PRO A 280 0.76 23.20 -12.92
N GLU A 281 0.71 24.38 -13.51
CA GLU A 281 -0.50 25.08 -13.89
C GLU A 281 -1.26 24.31 -14.97
N GLU A 282 -0.60 23.91 -16.04
CA GLU A 282 -1.21 23.11 -17.13
C GLU A 282 -1.73 21.75 -16.62
N ILE A 283 -1.11 21.17 -15.59
CA ILE A 283 -1.61 19.92 -14.98
C ILE A 283 -2.90 20.21 -14.20
N ARG A 284 -2.99 21.32 -13.45
CA ARG A 284 -4.20 21.73 -12.72
C ARG A 284 -5.37 22.02 -13.67
N GLU A 285 -5.13 22.82 -14.70
CA GLU A 285 -6.15 23.16 -15.70
C GLU A 285 -6.73 21.94 -16.41
N ALA A 286 -5.88 20.97 -16.75
CA ALA A 286 -6.30 19.71 -17.38
C ALA A 286 -7.22 18.85 -16.49
N GLN A 287 -7.27 19.13 -15.18
CA GLN A 287 -8.13 18.43 -14.21
C GLN A 287 -9.41 19.20 -13.85
N GLY A 288 -9.62 20.38 -14.43
CA GLY A 288 -10.77 21.25 -14.08
C GLY A 288 -10.68 21.86 -12.68
N LEU A 289 -9.48 21.97 -12.13
CA LEU A 289 -9.17 22.53 -10.81
C LEU A 289 -8.60 23.96 -10.91
N GLY A 290 -8.88 24.65 -12.01
CA GLY A 290 -8.51 26.05 -12.24
C GLY A 290 -9.49 27.05 -11.68
#